data_3615649c967cf2db8e360eea81cc6677
#
_entry.id   3615649c967cf2db8e360eea81cc6677
#
_cell.length_a   1.000
_cell.length_b   1.000
_cell.length_c   1.000
_cell.angle_alpha   90.00
_cell.angle_beta   90.00
_cell.angle_gamma   90.00
#
_symmetry.space_group_name_H-M   'P 1'
#
loop_
_entity.id
_entity.type
_entity.pdbx_description
1 polymer ?
#
loop_
_entity_poly.entity_id
_entity_poly.type
_entity_poly.pdbx_seq_one_letter_code
_entity_poly.pdbx_strand_id
1 'polypeptide(L)'
;MRRNDKFRMIKAHKGANLMAKYIFITGGVVSSLGKGVAAAGCGALLQSRGYSVHARKFDPYLNVDPGTMSPFQHGEVYVTHDGFETDLDLGYYERFLGVQLSRNDSVSGGRIYWDVLNAERRGDYLGATVQMIPHVSNRIKEYIAAPTDTDFVVCEIGGTVGDIEGKIFLESIRQFANDVGRRNVMFVHLTLAPYLEQSGELKTKPTQMSVRRLLENGIQADMLIVRTPRMLTADERAKIGMFCNMPAKNVISGIDVDNIYKIPLAYDAQNVFDIIAEHFGLENRAGDMTKFERISNYLAADLPTVRIGIVGKYFDVPDAYKSLTAALFHAGIQNNVHVALKKINAETFSPSDCADVDGVLVPGGFGARGVDGKIAAAHYARTTGTPYMGICLGMQVAVIEFARNVLGIKNANSTEFDANCTPVINIMPDHTGDMGGTLRLGAYPCVITPNTRAAEIYGTNKISERHRHRYEMDISREKQFADAGMIISGRSPDGRLPEIVELPNHPFFVAGQFHPEFQSSPFTGHPMFNAFVAAAQKCKK
;
A
#
# COMPACT_ATOMS: atom_id res chain seq x y z
N MET A 1 -20.37 15.10 -30.89
CA MET A 1 -20.25 15.98 -29.71
C MET A 1 -18.81 16.45 -29.61
N ARG A 2 -18.53 17.74 -29.72
CA ARG A 2 -17.15 18.27 -29.83
C ARG A 2 -16.40 18.08 -28.52
N ARG A 3 -15.17 17.58 -28.54
CA ARG A 3 -14.31 17.25 -27.37
C ARG A 3 -14.13 18.38 -26.34
N ASN A 4 -14.29 19.63 -26.77
CA ASN A 4 -14.35 20.79 -25.86
C ASN A 4 -15.57 20.78 -24.92
N ASP A 5 -16.59 19.97 -25.21
CA ASP A 5 -17.80 19.93 -24.41
C ASP A 5 -17.65 19.03 -23.17
N LYS A 6 -16.81 17.98 -23.19
CA LYS A 6 -16.53 17.15 -21.98
C LYS A 6 -15.74 17.95 -20.91
N PHE A 7 -14.73 18.71 -21.31
CA PHE A 7 -14.05 19.63 -20.38
C PHE A 7 -14.95 20.79 -19.93
N ARG A 8 -15.87 21.24 -20.78
CA ARG A 8 -16.94 22.18 -20.37
C ARG A 8 -18.00 21.51 -19.47
N MET A 9 -18.30 20.21 -19.63
CA MET A 9 -19.20 19.46 -18.74
C MET A 9 -18.61 19.28 -17.34
N ILE A 10 -17.28 19.14 -17.19
CA ILE A 10 -16.62 19.15 -15.87
C ILE A 10 -16.88 20.50 -15.17
N LYS A 11 -16.97 21.59 -15.91
CA LYS A 11 -17.39 22.92 -15.41
C LYS A 11 -18.89 23.06 -15.15
N ALA A 12 -19.75 22.25 -15.79
CA ALA A 12 -21.19 22.44 -15.80
C ALA A 12 -21.98 21.54 -14.80
N HIS A 13 -21.35 20.51 -14.23
CA HIS A 13 -22.05 19.56 -13.35
C HIS A 13 -22.01 19.89 -11.84
N LYS A 14 -21.32 20.96 -11.46
CA LYS A 14 -21.37 21.48 -10.08
C LYS A 14 -21.82 22.95 -10.12
N GLY A 15 -23.05 23.22 -9.75
CA GLY A 15 -23.44 24.57 -9.37
C GLY A 15 -22.45 25.08 -8.32
N ALA A 16 -21.85 26.25 -8.55
CA ALA A 16 -21.06 27.13 -7.65
C ALA A 16 -20.22 26.47 -6.54
N ASN A 17 -19.78 25.21 -6.66
CA ASN A 17 -18.90 24.55 -5.69
C ASN A 17 -17.51 24.30 -6.29
N LEU A 18 -16.53 24.73 -5.53
CA LEU A 18 -15.09 24.75 -5.80
C LEU A 18 -14.61 23.53 -6.57
N MET A 19 -13.91 23.78 -7.68
CA MET A 19 -13.12 22.80 -8.39
C MET A 19 -12.00 22.33 -7.43
N ALA A 20 -11.76 21.01 -7.32
CA ALA A 20 -10.67 20.48 -6.49
C ALA A 20 -9.34 21.17 -6.81
N LYS A 21 -8.50 21.37 -5.82
CA LYS A 21 -7.12 21.84 -5.95
C LYS A 21 -6.19 20.66 -6.11
N TYR A 22 -5.14 20.79 -6.91
CA TYR A 22 -4.24 19.70 -7.25
C TYR A 22 -2.82 19.96 -6.74
N ILE A 23 -2.22 18.97 -6.09
CA ILE A 23 -0.81 18.99 -5.69
C ILE A 23 -0.10 17.87 -6.44
N PHE A 24 0.83 18.22 -7.33
CA PHE A 24 1.66 17.25 -8.03
C PHE A 24 2.99 17.07 -7.31
N ILE A 25 3.26 15.82 -6.91
CA ILE A 25 4.52 15.42 -6.29
C ILE A 25 5.41 14.80 -7.36
N THR A 26 6.52 15.43 -7.69
CA THR A 26 7.54 14.94 -8.61
C THR A 26 8.84 14.68 -7.87
N GLY A 27 9.76 13.92 -8.46
CA GLY A 27 11.06 13.69 -7.84
C GLY A 27 12.19 13.60 -8.85
N GLY A 28 13.38 13.92 -8.41
CA GLY A 28 14.58 13.87 -9.24
C GLY A 28 15.81 13.42 -8.47
N VAL A 29 16.96 13.39 -9.14
CA VAL A 29 18.26 12.91 -8.66
C VAL A 29 18.35 11.38 -8.62
N VAL A 30 17.54 10.69 -7.81
CA VAL A 30 17.53 9.22 -7.68
C VAL A 30 16.11 8.71 -7.43
N SER A 31 15.88 7.43 -7.66
CA SER A 31 14.66 6.72 -7.25
C SER A 31 14.58 6.58 -5.73
N SER A 32 13.45 6.13 -5.21
CA SER A 32 13.24 5.83 -3.77
C SER A 32 13.46 7.03 -2.82
N LEU A 33 13.29 8.27 -3.29
CA LEU A 33 13.34 9.48 -2.46
C LEU A 33 12.17 9.60 -1.46
N GLY A 34 11.15 8.73 -1.56
CA GLY A 34 9.99 8.76 -0.69
C GLY A 34 8.88 9.69 -1.17
N LYS A 35 8.65 9.80 -2.49
CA LYS A 35 7.54 10.58 -3.07
C LYS A 35 6.18 10.16 -2.51
N GLY A 36 5.90 8.83 -2.42
CA GLY A 36 4.65 8.30 -1.90
C GLY A 36 4.38 8.72 -0.46
N VAL A 37 5.41 8.62 0.38
CA VAL A 37 5.32 9.06 1.79
C VAL A 37 5.16 10.57 1.89
N ALA A 38 5.83 11.34 1.03
CA ALA A 38 5.67 12.80 0.99
C ALA A 38 4.27 13.21 0.53
N ALA A 39 3.70 12.52 -0.47
CA ALA A 39 2.33 12.73 -0.91
C ALA A 39 1.32 12.43 0.20
N ALA A 40 1.48 11.29 0.87
CA ALA A 40 0.66 10.90 2.02
C ALA A 40 0.79 11.91 3.18
N GLY A 41 2.01 12.38 3.48
CA GLY A 41 2.28 13.36 4.52
C GLY A 41 1.65 14.73 4.24
N CYS A 42 1.77 15.23 3.02
CA CYS A 42 1.08 16.46 2.59
C CYS A 42 -0.44 16.34 2.68
N GLY A 43 -0.98 15.19 2.24
CA GLY A 43 -2.41 14.91 2.33
C GLY A 43 -2.90 14.84 3.77
N ALA A 44 -2.17 14.16 4.66
CA ALA A 44 -2.49 14.08 6.09
C ALA A 44 -2.44 15.46 6.77
N LEU A 45 -1.51 16.32 6.38
CA LEU A 45 -1.40 17.68 6.88
C LEU A 45 -2.62 18.52 6.47
N LEU A 46 -3.11 18.39 5.24
CA LEU A 46 -4.35 19.04 4.78
C LEU A 46 -5.58 18.52 5.54
N GLN A 47 -5.67 17.20 5.74
CA GLN A 47 -6.79 16.61 6.50
C GLN A 47 -6.80 17.08 7.96
N SER A 48 -5.62 17.29 8.58
CA SER A 48 -5.55 17.81 9.94
C SER A 48 -6.14 19.22 10.07
N ARG A 49 -6.27 19.96 8.97
CA ARG A 49 -6.92 21.30 8.88
C ARG A 49 -8.36 21.22 8.38
N GLY A 50 -8.95 20.02 8.30
CA GLY A 50 -10.35 19.82 7.94
C GLY A 50 -10.62 19.82 6.44
N TYR A 51 -9.60 19.70 5.57
CA TYR A 51 -9.82 19.53 4.13
C TYR A 51 -9.96 18.06 3.78
N SER A 52 -10.88 17.76 2.86
CA SER A 52 -11.00 16.45 2.26
C SER A 52 -9.92 16.24 1.20
N VAL A 53 -9.24 15.08 1.22
CA VAL A 53 -8.09 14.79 0.36
C VAL A 53 -8.27 13.44 -0.31
N HIS A 54 -7.98 13.38 -1.61
CA HIS A 54 -7.83 12.17 -2.40
C HIS A 54 -6.40 12.05 -2.93
N ALA A 55 -5.90 10.83 -3.15
CA ALA A 55 -4.55 10.60 -3.65
C ALA A 55 -4.56 9.76 -4.93
N ARG A 56 -3.60 10.02 -5.84
CA ARG A 56 -3.41 9.28 -7.09
C ARG A 56 -1.94 9.05 -7.38
N LYS A 57 -1.66 7.89 -7.97
CA LYS A 57 -0.33 7.46 -8.41
C LYS A 57 -0.30 7.33 -9.93
N PHE A 58 0.74 7.87 -10.54
CA PHE A 58 1.03 7.74 -11.97
C PHE A 58 2.43 7.16 -12.14
N ASP A 59 2.54 5.96 -12.70
CA ASP A 59 3.82 5.28 -12.90
C ASP A 59 4.19 5.18 -14.38
N PRO A 60 5.40 5.58 -14.79
CA PRO A 60 5.76 5.67 -16.19
C PRO A 60 6.11 4.35 -16.86
N TYR A 61 6.21 3.23 -16.13
CA TYR A 61 6.54 1.93 -16.71
C TYR A 61 5.45 1.41 -17.68
N LEU A 62 5.84 0.47 -18.58
CA LEU A 62 4.97 -0.05 -19.63
C LEU A 62 4.15 -1.30 -19.24
N ASN A 63 4.30 -1.84 -18.05
CA ASN A 63 3.38 -2.87 -17.56
C ASN A 63 1.98 -2.26 -17.40
N VAL A 64 0.94 -3.00 -17.76
CA VAL A 64 -0.45 -2.52 -17.59
C VAL A 64 -0.79 -2.35 -16.12
N ASP A 65 -0.35 -3.31 -15.31
CA ASP A 65 -0.40 -3.31 -13.85
C ASP A 65 0.80 -4.09 -13.26
N PRO A 66 1.07 -4.03 -11.95
CA PRO A 66 2.17 -4.74 -11.34
C PRO A 66 1.89 -6.22 -11.04
N GLY A 67 0.69 -6.75 -11.32
CA GLY A 67 0.28 -8.11 -10.95
C GLY A 67 1.14 -9.23 -11.53
N THR A 68 1.74 -9.00 -12.69
CA THR A 68 2.68 -9.94 -13.35
C THR A 68 4.15 -9.65 -13.05
N MET A 69 4.45 -8.59 -12.29
CA MET A 69 5.83 -8.22 -11.97
C MET A 69 6.37 -9.10 -10.83
N SER A 70 7.67 -9.41 -10.90
CA SER A 70 8.34 -10.14 -9.82
C SER A 70 8.42 -9.28 -8.56
N PRO A 71 8.13 -9.83 -7.36
CA PRO A 71 8.35 -9.13 -6.09
C PRO A 71 9.79 -8.63 -5.90
N PHE A 72 10.78 -9.28 -6.53
CA PHE A 72 12.19 -8.85 -6.52
C PHE A 72 12.41 -7.54 -7.28
N GLN A 73 11.57 -7.23 -8.27
CA GLN A 73 11.68 -6.02 -9.08
C GLN A 73 10.81 -4.87 -8.54
N HIS A 74 9.63 -5.19 -8.01
CA HIS A 74 8.59 -4.21 -7.72
C HIS A 74 8.25 -4.09 -6.22
N GLY A 75 8.65 -5.08 -5.39
CA GLY A 75 8.22 -5.17 -4.00
C GLY A 75 6.82 -5.78 -3.85
N GLU A 76 6.09 -5.34 -2.84
CA GLU A 76 4.73 -5.81 -2.58
C GLU A 76 3.75 -5.30 -3.64
N VAL A 77 2.91 -6.21 -4.15
CA VAL A 77 1.75 -5.84 -4.95
C VAL A 77 0.58 -5.57 -4.01
N TYR A 78 0.12 -4.32 -3.98
CA TYR A 78 -1.02 -3.89 -3.19
C TYR A 78 -2.32 -4.10 -3.97
N VAL A 79 -3.41 -4.46 -3.29
CA VAL A 79 -4.71 -4.67 -3.94
C VAL A 79 -5.73 -3.67 -3.40
N THR A 80 -6.37 -2.92 -4.31
CA THR A 80 -7.44 -1.98 -3.97
C THR A 80 -8.74 -2.69 -3.59
N HIS A 81 -9.67 -1.94 -3.02
CA HIS A 81 -10.99 -2.48 -2.65
C HIS A 81 -11.75 -3.05 -3.86
N ASP A 82 -11.67 -2.41 -5.01
CA ASP A 82 -12.33 -2.81 -6.26
C ASP A 82 -11.54 -3.86 -7.09
N GLY A 83 -10.51 -4.47 -6.49
CA GLY A 83 -9.80 -5.60 -7.06
C GLY A 83 -8.78 -5.25 -8.14
N PHE A 84 -8.09 -4.13 -8.00
CA PHE A 84 -7.00 -3.75 -8.90
C PHE A 84 -5.65 -3.94 -8.21
N GLU A 85 -4.71 -4.60 -8.89
CA GLU A 85 -3.32 -4.76 -8.45
C GLU A 85 -2.54 -3.46 -8.70
N THR A 86 -1.87 -2.95 -7.68
CA THR A 86 -1.23 -1.63 -7.72
C THR A 86 0.14 -1.64 -7.06
N ASP A 87 0.85 -0.53 -7.21
CA ASP A 87 2.05 -0.22 -6.46
C ASP A 87 1.76 -0.07 -4.95
N LEU A 88 2.74 -0.38 -4.13
CA LEU A 88 2.68 -0.32 -2.66
C LEU A 88 2.37 1.09 -2.10
N ASP A 89 2.61 2.14 -2.90
CA ASP A 89 2.37 3.53 -2.50
C ASP A 89 0.89 3.80 -2.20
N LEU A 90 -0.05 3.10 -2.86
CA LEU A 90 -1.47 3.22 -2.53
C LEU A 90 -1.75 2.81 -1.09
N GLY A 91 -1.03 1.82 -0.58
CA GLY A 91 -1.09 1.44 0.83
C GLY A 91 -0.66 2.57 1.77
N TYR A 92 0.34 3.38 1.40
CA TYR A 92 0.68 4.57 2.19
C TYR A 92 -0.46 5.58 2.20
N TYR A 93 -1.06 5.86 1.04
CA TYR A 93 -2.16 6.82 0.96
C TYR A 93 -3.36 6.37 1.79
N GLU A 94 -3.79 5.12 1.65
CA GLU A 94 -4.91 4.60 2.44
C GLU A 94 -4.63 4.64 3.95
N ARG A 95 -3.42 4.25 4.38
CA ARG A 95 -3.04 4.25 5.80
C ARG A 95 -2.92 5.64 6.43
N PHE A 96 -2.40 6.63 5.68
CA PHE A 96 -2.25 7.99 6.20
C PHE A 96 -3.56 8.78 6.16
N LEU A 97 -4.33 8.62 5.07
CA LEU A 97 -5.51 9.43 4.79
C LEU A 97 -6.81 8.80 5.29
N GLY A 98 -6.80 7.48 5.57
CA GLY A 98 -8.03 6.77 5.97
C GLY A 98 -9.08 6.72 4.85
N VAL A 99 -8.66 6.75 3.59
CA VAL A 99 -9.51 6.70 2.41
C VAL A 99 -9.40 5.34 1.73
N GLN A 100 -10.43 4.96 0.97
CA GLN A 100 -10.37 3.81 0.06
C GLN A 100 -10.04 4.30 -1.34
N LEU A 101 -9.03 3.68 -1.95
CA LEU A 101 -8.61 3.97 -3.31
C LEU A 101 -9.08 2.86 -4.27
N SER A 102 -9.11 3.20 -5.55
CA SER A 102 -9.65 2.38 -6.62
C SER A 102 -8.63 2.22 -7.76
N ARG A 103 -8.98 1.39 -8.74
CA ARG A 103 -8.23 1.25 -9.99
C ARG A 103 -7.98 2.56 -10.74
N ASN A 104 -8.78 3.60 -10.50
CA ASN A 104 -8.60 4.90 -11.14
C ASN A 104 -7.53 5.76 -10.44
N ASP A 105 -7.07 5.31 -9.29
CA ASP A 105 -6.11 6.04 -8.46
C ASP A 105 -4.68 5.52 -8.61
N SER A 106 -4.49 4.42 -9.38
CA SER A 106 -3.19 3.93 -9.82
C SER A 106 -3.20 3.72 -11.33
N VAL A 107 -2.35 4.45 -12.03
CA VAL A 107 -2.36 4.48 -13.50
C VAL A 107 -0.94 4.37 -14.02
N SER A 108 -0.64 3.26 -14.71
CA SER A 108 0.65 3.04 -15.37
C SER A 108 0.70 3.64 -16.78
N GLY A 109 1.91 3.89 -17.27
CA GLY A 109 2.14 4.23 -18.68
C GLY A 109 1.56 3.18 -19.62
N GLY A 110 1.79 1.90 -19.31
CA GLY A 110 1.25 0.79 -20.11
C GLY A 110 -0.27 0.83 -20.23
N ARG A 111 -0.98 1.05 -19.13
CA ARG A 111 -2.45 1.19 -19.15
C ARG A 111 -2.91 2.37 -19.99
N ILE A 112 -2.22 3.51 -19.91
CA ILE A 112 -2.56 4.69 -20.71
C ILE A 112 -2.40 4.41 -22.22
N TYR A 113 -1.26 3.81 -22.60
CA TYR A 113 -1.03 3.45 -24.01
C TYR A 113 -2.03 2.39 -24.49
N TRP A 114 -2.31 1.39 -23.67
CA TRP A 114 -3.32 0.38 -23.96
C TRP A 114 -4.69 0.98 -24.23
N ASP A 115 -5.13 1.93 -23.41
CA ASP A 115 -6.40 2.62 -23.58
C ASP A 115 -6.44 3.44 -24.89
N VAL A 116 -5.36 4.16 -25.22
CA VAL A 116 -5.26 4.98 -26.45
C VAL A 116 -5.24 4.11 -27.69
N LEU A 117 -4.47 3.01 -27.69
CA LEU A 117 -4.38 2.07 -28.81
C LEU A 117 -5.72 1.35 -29.04
N ASN A 118 -6.38 0.88 -27.98
CA ASN A 118 -7.70 0.27 -28.09
C ASN A 118 -8.75 1.27 -28.60
N ALA A 119 -8.70 2.53 -28.18
CA ALA A 119 -9.59 3.57 -28.68
C ALA A 119 -9.34 3.85 -30.18
N GLU A 120 -8.08 3.81 -30.62
CA GLU A 120 -7.72 3.90 -32.05
C GLU A 120 -8.32 2.73 -32.84
N ARG A 121 -8.11 1.48 -32.36
CA ARG A 121 -8.64 0.28 -33.02
C ARG A 121 -10.16 0.25 -33.13
N ARG A 122 -10.88 0.84 -32.16
CA ARG A 122 -12.35 1.00 -32.22
C ARG A 122 -12.82 2.13 -33.14
N GLY A 123 -11.89 2.95 -33.67
CA GLY A 123 -12.24 4.10 -34.50
C GLY A 123 -12.69 5.34 -33.75
N ASP A 124 -12.44 5.42 -32.43
CA ASP A 124 -12.91 6.53 -31.58
C ASP A 124 -12.30 7.89 -32.01
N TYR A 125 -11.19 7.87 -32.75
CA TYR A 125 -10.50 9.06 -33.27
C TYR A 125 -10.92 9.49 -34.70
N LEU A 126 -11.89 8.81 -35.28
CA LEU A 126 -12.53 9.21 -36.57
C LEU A 126 -11.51 9.43 -37.69
N GLY A 127 -10.47 8.61 -37.81
CA GLY A 127 -9.44 8.68 -38.84
C GLY A 127 -8.33 9.74 -38.59
N ALA A 128 -8.32 10.40 -37.43
CA ALA A 128 -7.24 11.31 -37.07
C ALA A 128 -5.93 10.56 -36.82
N THR A 129 -4.79 11.18 -37.17
CA THR A 129 -3.47 10.67 -36.75
C THR A 129 -3.35 10.75 -35.21
N VAL A 130 -3.19 9.60 -34.57
CA VAL A 130 -3.04 9.51 -33.11
C VAL A 130 -1.59 9.78 -32.71
N GLN A 131 -1.35 10.72 -31.81
CA GLN A 131 -0.03 11.18 -31.39
C GLN A 131 0.09 11.24 -29.86
N MET A 132 1.32 11.32 -29.35
CA MET A 132 1.58 11.50 -27.93
C MET A 132 0.86 12.75 -27.38
N ILE A 133 0.94 13.86 -28.13
CA ILE A 133 0.19 15.09 -27.89
C ILE A 133 -0.72 15.29 -29.10
N PRO A 134 -2.06 15.44 -28.94
CA PRO A 134 -2.77 15.56 -27.67
C PRO A 134 -3.37 14.26 -27.11
N HIS A 135 -3.26 13.10 -27.78
CA HIS A 135 -4.10 11.96 -27.47
C HIS A 135 -3.68 11.27 -26.17
N VAL A 136 -2.39 10.94 -26.02
CA VAL A 136 -1.87 10.32 -24.78
C VAL A 136 -1.92 11.34 -23.63
N SER A 137 -1.48 12.59 -23.86
CA SER A 137 -1.53 13.62 -22.82
C SER A 137 -2.96 13.93 -22.35
N ASN A 138 -3.95 13.91 -23.24
CA ASN A 138 -5.35 14.07 -22.85
C ASN A 138 -5.86 12.89 -22.03
N ARG A 139 -5.45 11.65 -22.36
CA ARG A 139 -5.83 10.48 -21.59
C ARG A 139 -5.27 10.53 -20.16
N ILE A 140 -4.01 10.97 -19.99
CA ILE A 140 -3.42 11.22 -18.67
C ILE A 140 -4.23 12.29 -17.91
N LYS A 141 -4.55 13.41 -18.54
CA LYS A 141 -5.36 14.49 -17.94
C LYS A 141 -6.76 14.02 -17.54
N GLU A 142 -7.38 13.12 -18.31
CA GLU A 142 -8.67 12.50 -17.96
C GLU A 142 -8.57 11.71 -16.65
N TYR A 143 -7.50 10.94 -16.44
CA TYR A 143 -7.24 10.24 -15.19
C TYR A 143 -6.95 11.20 -14.03
N ILE A 144 -6.16 12.27 -14.24
CA ILE A 144 -5.93 13.30 -13.23
C ILE A 144 -7.25 13.96 -12.79
N ALA A 145 -8.14 14.25 -13.74
CA ALA A 145 -9.41 14.92 -13.52
C ALA A 145 -10.55 13.95 -13.16
N ALA A 146 -10.29 12.65 -12.99
CA ALA A 146 -11.35 11.69 -12.66
C ALA A 146 -12.14 12.18 -11.42
N PRO A 147 -13.48 12.09 -11.43
CA PRO A 147 -14.30 12.71 -10.41
C PRO A 147 -13.95 12.25 -9.00
N THR A 148 -13.81 13.20 -8.09
CA THR A 148 -13.72 13.00 -6.64
C THR A 148 -14.58 14.06 -5.96
N ASP A 149 -15.09 13.74 -4.78
CA ASP A 149 -15.80 14.72 -3.95
C ASP A 149 -14.90 15.20 -2.82
N THR A 150 -13.76 15.81 -3.20
CA THR A 150 -12.72 16.25 -2.26
C THR A 150 -12.23 17.65 -2.60
N ASP A 151 -11.72 18.35 -1.59
CA ASP A 151 -11.14 19.69 -1.75
C ASP A 151 -9.79 19.64 -2.48
N PHE A 152 -9.01 18.56 -2.21
CA PHE A 152 -7.68 18.38 -2.76
C PHE A 152 -7.50 17.01 -3.40
N VAL A 153 -6.74 16.98 -4.50
CA VAL A 153 -6.20 15.76 -5.10
C VAL A 153 -4.68 15.85 -5.11
N VAL A 154 -4.03 14.94 -4.39
CA VAL A 154 -2.57 14.80 -4.39
C VAL A 154 -2.19 13.75 -5.41
N CYS A 155 -1.44 14.14 -6.43
CA CYS A 155 -1.01 13.28 -7.53
C CYS A 155 0.50 13.04 -7.45
N GLU A 156 0.92 11.82 -7.19
CA GLU A 156 2.32 11.45 -7.29
C GLU A 156 2.68 11.04 -8.72
N ILE A 157 3.75 11.61 -9.24
CA ILE A 157 4.33 11.23 -10.54
C ILE A 157 5.55 10.34 -10.28
N GLY A 158 5.43 9.07 -10.65
CA GLY A 158 6.49 8.07 -10.54
C GLY A 158 7.70 8.37 -11.43
N GLY A 159 8.76 7.61 -11.24
CA GLY A 159 10.01 7.79 -11.97
C GLY A 159 10.83 9.00 -11.48
N THR A 160 11.89 9.31 -12.22
CA THR A 160 12.81 10.41 -11.96
C THR A 160 12.69 11.48 -13.05
N VAL A 161 12.61 12.74 -12.66
CA VAL A 161 12.58 13.86 -13.63
C VAL A 161 13.85 13.86 -14.45
N GLY A 162 13.70 13.67 -15.76
CA GLY A 162 14.78 13.50 -16.72
C GLY A 162 14.73 12.17 -17.49
N ASP A 163 14.04 11.17 -16.94
CA ASP A 163 13.83 9.89 -17.60
C ASP A 163 12.90 10.03 -18.81
N ILE A 164 13.15 9.25 -19.85
CA ILE A 164 12.41 9.35 -21.12
C ILE A 164 10.94 9.01 -20.94
N GLU A 165 10.64 7.94 -20.23
CA GLU A 165 9.30 7.42 -19.97
C GLU A 165 8.44 8.39 -19.16
N GLY A 166 9.05 9.21 -18.29
CA GLY A 166 8.36 10.21 -17.47
C GLY A 166 7.94 11.47 -18.22
N LYS A 167 8.51 11.75 -19.41
CA LYS A 167 8.31 13.03 -20.11
C LYS A 167 6.86 13.33 -20.45
N ILE A 168 6.10 12.33 -20.90
CA ILE A 168 4.69 12.53 -21.27
C ILE A 168 3.82 12.87 -20.07
N PHE A 169 4.15 12.35 -18.88
CA PHE A 169 3.46 12.71 -17.63
C PHE A 169 3.76 14.15 -17.23
N LEU A 170 5.03 14.57 -17.30
CA LEU A 170 5.42 15.95 -17.00
C LEU A 170 4.75 16.94 -17.96
N GLU A 171 4.73 16.63 -19.26
CA GLU A 171 3.99 17.43 -20.24
C GLU A 171 2.50 17.49 -19.94
N SER A 172 1.90 16.37 -19.53
CA SER A 172 0.48 16.30 -19.21
C SER A 172 0.09 17.13 -18.00
N ILE A 173 0.88 17.08 -16.90
CA ILE A 173 0.59 17.90 -15.72
C ILE A 173 0.85 19.38 -15.96
N ARG A 174 1.82 19.75 -16.82
CA ARG A 174 2.03 21.12 -17.26
C ARG A 174 0.83 21.65 -18.05
N GLN A 175 0.31 20.86 -19.03
CA GLN A 175 -0.91 21.20 -19.76
C GLN A 175 -2.11 21.29 -18.83
N PHE A 176 -2.27 20.33 -17.92
CA PHE A 176 -3.37 20.30 -16.95
C PHE A 176 -3.40 21.56 -16.09
N ALA A 177 -2.25 22.03 -15.61
CA ALA A 177 -2.15 23.26 -14.84
C ALA A 177 -2.66 24.50 -15.62
N ASN A 178 -2.42 24.54 -16.94
CA ASN A 178 -2.97 25.59 -17.80
C ASN A 178 -4.48 25.44 -18.00
N ASP A 179 -4.97 24.20 -18.17
CA ASP A 179 -6.38 23.91 -18.42
C ASP A 179 -7.28 24.28 -17.22
N VAL A 180 -6.83 23.97 -15.99
CA VAL A 180 -7.58 24.25 -14.74
C VAL A 180 -7.26 25.62 -14.13
N GLY A 181 -6.21 26.26 -14.61
CA GLY A 181 -5.66 27.52 -14.09
C GLY A 181 -4.58 27.28 -13.04
N ARG A 182 -3.44 27.95 -13.20
CA ARG A 182 -2.23 27.78 -12.39
C ARG A 182 -2.44 27.95 -10.88
N ARG A 183 -3.43 28.75 -10.47
CA ARG A 183 -3.77 28.96 -9.06
C ARG A 183 -4.45 27.75 -8.39
N ASN A 184 -4.89 26.77 -9.18
CA ASN A 184 -5.50 25.55 -8.67
C ASN A 184 -4.51 24.36 -8.66
N VAL A 185 -3.23 24.61 -8.96
CA VAL A 185 -2.20 23.57 -9.07
C VAL A 185 -0.94 24.02 -8.31
N MET A 186 -0.42 23.14 -7.48
CA MET A 186 0.87 23.29 -6.81
C MET A 186 1.83 22.18 -7.24
N PHE A 187 3.06 22.52 -7.58
CA PHE A 187 4.11 21.58 -7.90
C PHE A 187 5.10 21.46 -6.73
N VAL A 188 5.15 20.30 -6.12
CA VAL A 188 6.11 19.94 -5.07
C VAL A 188 7.15 19.01 -5.68
N HIS A 189 8.42 19.34 -5.52
CA HIS A 189 9.50 18.55 -6.09
C HIS A 189 10.43 18.01 -5.00
N LEU A 190 10.59 16.68 -4.98
CA LEU A 190 11.53 16.02 -4.09
C LEU A 190 12.91 15.95 -4.73
N THR A 191 13.92 16.29 -3.94
CA THR A 191 15.32 16.25 -4.36
C THR A 191 16.22 15.69 -3.26
N LEU A 192 17.51 15.59 -3.54
CA LEU A 192 18.53 15.10 -2.61
C LEU A 192 19.65 16.13 -2.46
N ALA A 193 20.03 16.44 -1.24
CA ALA A 193 21.26 17.14 -0.89
C ALA A 193 22.14 16.18 -0.05
N PRO A 194 23.05 15.43 -0.66
CA PRO A 194 23.92 14.49 0.05
C PRO A 194 24.92 15.25 0.93
N TYR A 195 25.17 14.70 2.11
CA TYR A 195 26.26 15.14 2.97
C TYR A 195 27.54 14.38 2.60
N LEU A 196 28.61 15.10 2.33
CA LEU A 196 29.92 14.51 2.09
C LEU A 196 30.77 14.65 3.34
N GLU A 197 30.98 13.56 4.05
CA GLU A 197 31.77 13.53 5.30
C GLU A 197 33.17 14.12 5.15
N GLN A 198 33.83 13.81 4.02
CA GLN A 198 35.18 14.29 3.72
C GLN A 198 35.29 15.81 3.63
N SER A 199 34.26 16.50 3.15
CA SER A 199 34.23 17.96 3.06
C SER A 199 33.43 18.63 4.18
N GLY A 200 32.74 17.85 5.01
CA GLY A 200 31.94 18.37 6.13
C GLY A 200 30.73 19.20 5.70
N GLU A 201 30.24 19.06 4.47
CA GLU A 201 29.17 19.93 3.95
C GLU A 201 28.12 19.21 3.13
N LEU A 202 26.91 19.79 3.09
CA LEU A 202 25.84 19.39 2.19
C LEU A 202 26.11 19.90 0.77
N LYS A 203 25.97 19.02 -0.20
CA LYS A 203 26.10 19.37 -1.61
C LYS A 203 24.74 19.68 -2.23
N THR A 204 24.48 20.96 -2.48
CA THR A 204 23.20 21.43 -3.04
C THR A 204 23.12 21.31 -4.55
N LYS A 205 24.22 20.97 -5.24
CA LYS A 205 24.28 20.87 -6.69
C LYS A 205 23.31 19.86 -7.29
N PRO A 206 23.12 18.63 -6.73
CA PRO A 206 22.14 17.67 -7.23
C PRO A 206 20.71 18.23 -7.23
N THR A 207 20.31 18.93 -6.14
CA THR A 207 19.01 19.64 -6.05
C THR A 207 18.86 20.67 -7.16
N GLN A 208 19.88 21.52 -7.37
CA GLN A 208 19.85 22.56 -8.41
C GLN A 208 19.70 21.97 -9.81
N MET A 209 20.42 20.88 -10.11
CA MET A 209 20.32 20.20 -11.42
C MET A 209 18.97 19.55 -11.60
N SER A 210 18.39 18.94 -10.58
CA SER A 210 17.06 18.32 -10.63
C SER A 210 15.98 19.36 -10.91
N VAL A 211 16.00 20.50 -10.25
CA VAL A 211 15.06 21.61 -10.51
C VAL A 211 15.22 22.15 -11.92
N ARG A 212 16.45 22.26 -12.44
CA ARG A 212 16.67 22.67 -13.85
C ARG A 212 16.03 21.69 -14.82
N ARG A 213 16.15 20.38 -14.59
CA ARG A 213 15.50 19.36 -15.41
C ARG A 213 13.98 19.48 -15.39
N LEU A 214 13.40 19.84 -14.24
CA LEU A 214 11.96 20.10 -14.14
C LEU A 214 11.57 21.36 -14.93
N LEU A 215 12.37 22.44 -14.83
CA LEU A 215 12.19 23.68 -15.59
C LEU A 215 12.29 23.47 -17.12
N GLU A 216 13.18 22.59 -17.59
CA GLU A 216 13.28 22.22 -19.02
C GLU A 216 11.96 21.64 -19.57
N ASN A 217 11.11 21.07 -18.71
CA ASN A 217 9.76 20.62 -19.06
C ASN A 217 8.69 21.71 -18.85
N GLY A 218 9.09 22.96 -18.59
CA GLY A 218 8.19 24.10 -18.41
C GLY A 218 7.43 24.09 -17.07
N ILE A 219 7.96 23.41 -16.05
CA ILE A 219 7.37 23.33 -14.71
C ILE A 219 8.30 24.00 -13.70
N GLN A 220 7.82 25.09 -13.09
CA GLN A 220 8.45 25.68 -11.91
C GLN A 220 7.89 25.02 -10.67
N ALA A 221 8.76 24.46 -9.81
CA ALA A 221 8.34 23.97 -8.50
C ALA A 221 7.93 25.15 -7.59
N ASP A 222 6.86 24.95 -6.83
CA ASP A 222 6.36 25.92 -5.83
C ASP A 222 6.95 25.64 -4.45
N MET A 223 7.30 24.37 -4.19
CA MET A 223 7.93 23.93 -2.96
C MET A 223 8.93 22.81 -3.25
N LEU A 224 10.05 22.80 -2.53
CA LEU A 224 11.03 21.72 -2.55
C LEU A 224 11.00 20.96 -1.22
N ILE A 225 11.01 19.63 -1.29
CA ILE A 225 11.34 18.77 -0.16
C ILE A 225 12.70 18.16 -0.45
N VAL A 226 13.71 18.62 0.26
CA VAL A 226 15.11 18.23 0.04
C VAL A 226 15.50 17.14 1.03
N ARG A 227 15.69 15.90 0.53
CA ARG A 227 16.21 14.81 1.35
C ARG A 227 17.62 15.11 1.80
N THR A 228 17.85 14.99 3.09
CA THR A 228 19.11 15.36 3.74
C THR A 228 19.20 14.67 5.11
N PRO A 229 20.39 14.30 5.58
CA PRO A 229 20.56 13.60 6.87
C PRO A 229 20.28 14.49 8.09
N ARG A 230 20.24 15.82 7.93
CA ARG A 230 19.97 16.78 8.99
C ARG A 230 19.13 17.96 8.49
N MET A 231 18.60 18.77 9.40
CA MET A 231 17.94 20.02 9.03
C MET A 231 18.86 20.95 8.25
N LEU A 232 18.34 21.55 7.19
CA LEU A 232 19.00 22.60 6.44
C LEU A 232 19.11 23.86 7.29
N THR A 233 20.27 24.49 7.28
CA THR A 233 20.44 25.82 7.88
C THR A 233 19.70 26.90 7.09
N ALA A 234 19.55 28.10 7.68
CA ALA A 234 18.94 29.23 6.97
C ALA A 234 19.71 29.60 5.69
N ASP A 235 21.05 29.60 5.77
CA ASP A 235 21.91 29.89 4.62
C ASP A 235 21.82 28.83 3.52
N GLU A 236 21.72 27.54 3.88
CA GLU A 236 21.53 26.45 2.92
C GLU A 236 20.17 26.57 2.22
N ARG A 237 19.10 26.88 2.96
CA ARG A 237 17.76 27.14 2.37
C ARG A 237 17.79 28.36 1.46
N ALA A 238 18.43 29.46 1.88
CA ALA A 238 18.56 30.66 1.05
C ALA A 238 19.34 30.38 -0.24
N LYS A 239 20.47 29.66 -0.12
CA LYS A 239 21.26 29.23 -1.28
C LYS A 239 20.46 28.38 -2.25
N ILE A 240 19.76 27.34 -1.75
CA ILE A 240 18.93 26.48 -2.59
C ILE A 240 17.81 27.30 -3.24
N GLY A 241 17.11 28.12 -2.45
CA GLY A 241 16.03 28.97 -2.94
C GLY A 241 16.47 29.89 -4.07
N MET A 242 17.63 30.57 -3.91
CA MET A 242 18.21 31.45 -4.92
C MET A 242 18.50 30.70 -6.25
N PHE A 243 19.11 29.52 -6.18
CA PHE A 243 19.46 28.75 -7.38
C PHE A 243 18.25 28.04 -8.03
N CYS A 244 17.18 27.80 -7.25
CA CYS A 244 15.97 27.11 -7.70
C CYS A 244 14.80 28.08 -7.96
N ASN A 245 15.04 29.39 -7.94
CA ASN A 245 14.06 30.45 -8.21
C ASN A 245 12.81 30.35 -7.32
N MET A 246 13.03 30.26 -6.00
CA MET A 246 11.94 30.21 -5.03
C MET A 246 12.32 30.86 -3.68
N PRO A 247 11.35 31.27 -2.86
CA PRO A 247 11.61 31.74 -1.50
C PRO A 247 12.27 30.65 -0.64
N ALA A 248 13.22 31.05 0.22
CA ALA A 248 13.89 30.11 1.14
C ALA A 248 12.91 29.35 2.06
N LYS A 249 11.77 29.95 2.44
CA LYS A 249 10.72 29.32 3.24
C LYS A 249 10.08 28.11 2.55
N ASN A 250 10.09 28.05 1.20
CA ASN A 250 9.52 26.95 0.42
C ASN A 250 10.51 25.79 0.23
N VAL A 251 11.70 25.87 0.84
CA VAL A 251 12.70 24.79 0.85
C VAL A 251 12.60 24.03 2.17
N ILE A 252 12.01 22.84 2.13
CA ILE A 252 11.73 22.00 3.29
C ILE A 252 12.80 20.93 3.45
N SER A 253 13.25 20.70 4.67
CA SER A 253 14.18 19.62 4.99
C SER A 253 13.43 18.30 5.09
N GLY A 254 13.66 17.38 4.16
CA GLY A 254 13.13 16.01 4.18
C GLY A 254 14.10 15.09 4.94
N ILE A 255 14.18 15.23 6.26
CA ILE A 255 15.05 14.39 7.09
C ILE A 255 14.55 12.95 7.19
N ASP A 256 15.47 12.02 7.40
CA ASP A 256 15.11 10.65 7.73
C ASP A 256 14.47 10.58 9.11
N VAL A 257 13.38 9.86 9.20
CA VAL A 257 12.65 9.57 10.43
C VAL A 257 12.70 8.08 10.73
N ASP A 258 12.68 7.72 11.99
CA ASP A 258 12.64 6.34 12.46
C ASP A 258 11.31 5.64 12.12
N ASN A 259 10.24 6.43 11.93
CA ASN A 259 8.94 5.93 11.52
C ASN A 259 8.23 6.94 10.60
N ILE A 260 7.70 6.46 9.48
CA ILE A 260 7.06 7.31 8.46
C ILE A 260 5.88 8.12 8.97
N TYR A 261 5.16 7.64 9.99
CA TYR A 261 4.03 8.35 10.58
C TYR A 261 4.42 9.61 11.36
N LYS A 262 5.73 9.86 11.57
CA LYS A 262 6.24 11.15 12.08
C LYS A 262 6.36 12.23 11.01
N ILE A 263 6.26 11.88 9.72
CA ILE A 263 6.41 12.84 8.61
C ILE A 263 5.39 13.98 8.67
N PRO A 264 4.07 13.76 8.94
CA PRO A 264 3.14 14.87 9.06
C PRO A 264 3.52 15.85 10.17
N LEU A 265 4.03 15.37 11.31
CA LEU A 265 4.53 16.23 12.40
C LEU A 265 5.78 17.01 11.98
N ALA A 266 6.71 16.36 11.25
CA ALA A 266 7.91 17.01 10.74
C ALA A 266 7.61 18.10 9.69
N TYR A 267 6.55 17.92 8.90
CA TYR A 267 6.08 18.92 7.94
C TYR A 267 5.36 20.07 8.65
N ASP A 268 4.55 19.78 9.64
CA ASP A 268 3.86 20.78 10.46
C ASP A 268 4.86 21.69 11.16
N ALA A 269 5.88 21.13 11.79
CA ALA A 269 6.96 21.86 12.45
C ALA A 269 7.79 22.78 11.51
N GLN A 270 7.71 22.55 10.19
CA GLN A 270 8.35 23.38 9.17
C GLN A 270 7.36 24.29 8.42
N ASN A 271 6.14 24.47 8.93
CA ASN A 271 5.09 25.31 8.38
C ASN A 271 4.72 24.98 6.92
N VAL A 272 4.75 23.68 6.54
CA VAL A 272 4.41 23.24 5.17
C VAL A 272 2.97 23.61 4.82
N PHE A 273 2.03 23.53 5.79
CA PHE A 273 0.66 23.95 5.56
C PHE A 273 0.55 25.44 5.20
N ASP A 274 1.32 26.31 5.85
CA ASP A 274 1.28 27.75 5.58
C ASP A 274 1.72 28.07 4.14
N ILE A 275 2.70 27.31 3.60
CA ILE A 275 3.13 27.42 2.21
C ILE A 275 2.02 27.00 1.26
N ILE A 276 1.33 25.88 1.57
CA ILE A 276 0.18 25.39 0.79
C ILE A 276 -0.98 26.39 0.86
N ALA A 277 -1.26 26.91 2.06
CA ALA A 277 -2.32 27.88 2.29
C ALA A 277 -2.10 29.18 1.53
N GLU A 278 -0.88 29.72 1.59
CA GLU A 278 -0.50 30.93 0.83
C GLU A 278 -0.65 30.71 -0.68
N HIS A 279 -0.18 29.56 -1.19
CA HIS A 279 -0.26 29.24 -2.62
C HIS A 279 -1.71 29.18 -3.13
N PHE A 280 -2.59 28.55 -2.38
CA PHE A 280 -3.99 28.37 -2.78
C PHE A 280 -4.94 29.46 -2.26
N GLY A 281 -4.45 30.42 -1.48
CA GLY A 281 -5.27 31.45 -0.85
C GLY A 281 -6.28 30.87 0.16
N LEU A 282 -5.82 29.91 0.99
CA LEU A 282 -6.65 29.29 2.02
C LEU A 282 -6.61 30.10 3.32
N GLU A 283 -7.67 29.95 4.11
CA GLU A 283 -7.65 30.42 5.50
C GLU A 283 -6.64 29.59 6.33
N ASN A 284 -5.90 30.27 7.20
CA ASN A 284 -5.05 29.59 8.16
C ASN A 284 -5.91 28.93 9.24
N ARG A 285 -5.90 27.60 9.31
CA ARG A 285 -6.64 26.79 10.27
C ARG A 285 -5.68 26.04 11.17
N ALA A 286 -5.99 26.00 12.46
CA ALA A 286 -5.26 25.15 13.40
C ALA A 286 -5.40 23.67 12.98
N GLY A 287 -4.30 22.94 13.03
CA GLY A 287 -4.28 21.52 12.69
C GLY A 287 -4.51 20.63 13.90
N ASP A 288 -5.33 19.59 13.71
CA ASP A 288 -5.43 18.49 14.67
C ASP A 288 -4.45 17.38 14.29
N MET A 289 -3.31 17.34 14.98
CA MET A 289 -2.25 16.33 14.77
C MET A 289 -2.28 15.20 15.80
N THR A 290 -3.29 15.17 16.69
CA THR A 290 -3.39 14.25 17.84
C THR A 290 -3.20 12.78 17.45
N LYS A 291 -3.75 12.36 16.30
CA LYS A 291 -3.60 10.98 15.82
C LYS A 291 -2.15 10.60 15.49
N PHE A 292 -1.34 11.53 15.00
CA PHE A 292 0.08 11.31 14.70
C PHE A 292 0.95 11.48 15.94
N GLU A 293 0.59 12.40 16.83
CA GLU A 293 1.22 12.57 18.15
C GLU A 293 1.08 11.31 19.01
N ARG A 294 -0.09 10.67 19.00
CA ARG A 294 -0.32 9.38 19.67
C ARG A 294 0.69 8.33 19.19
N ILE A 295 0.94 8.23 17.87
CA ILE A 295 1.91 7.28 17.31
C ILE A 295 3.34 7.67 17.73
N SER A 296 3.67 8.96 17.70
CA SER A 296 4.98 9.45 18.14
C SER A 296 5.24 9.15 19.63
N ASN A 297 4.24 9.34 20.47
CA ASN A 297 4.29 9.03 21.89
C ASN A 297 4.43 7.51 22.15
N TYR A 298 3.70 6.68 21.41
CA TYR A 298 3.86 5.22 21.46
C TYR A 298 5.28 4.78 21.11
N LEU A 299 5.89 5.37 20.09
CA LEU A 299 7.26 5.06 19.67
C LEU A 299 8.31 5.45 20.72
N ALA A 300 8.05 6.50 21.50
CA ALA A 300 8.93 6.98 22.55
C ALA A 300 8.72 6.28 23.91
N ALA A 301 7.61 5.53 24.07
CA ALA A 301 7.28 4.91 25.34
C ALA A 301 8.09 3.63 25.58
N ASP A 302 8.46 3.39 26.83
CA ASP A 302 9.05 2.12 27.27
C ASP A 302 7.93 1.09 27.49
N LEU A 303 7.73 0.21 26.53
CA LEU A 303 6.63 -0.75 26.48
C LEU A 303 7.16 -2.18 26.46
N PRO A 304 6.37 -3.14 26.96
CA PRO A 304 6.69 -4.56 26.81
C PRO A 304 6.86 -4.93 25.34
N THR A 305 7.81 -5.80 25.04
CA THR A 305 8.05 -6.28 23.67
C THR A 305 7.44 -7.66 23.46
N VAL A 306 6.69 -7.82 22.37
CA VAL A 306 6.18 -9.11 21.89
C VAL A 306 6.96 -9.48 20.63
N ARG A 307 7.50 -10.70 20.59
CA ARG A 307 8.30 -11.17 19.46
C ARG A 307 7.49 -12.06 18.53
N ILE A 308 7.33 -11.64 17.29
CA ILE A 308 6.59 -12.38 16.25
C ILE A 308 7.55 -12.96 15.21
N GLY A 309 7.50 -14.28 15.04
CA GLY A 309 8.21 -14.99 13.96
C GLY A 309 7.39 -14.95 12.68
N ILE A 310 7.94 -14.34 11.62
CA ILE A 310 7.35 -14.35 10.28
C ILE A 310 8.06 -15.44 9.46
N VAL A 311 7.33 -16.51 9.12
CA VAL A 311 7.89 -17.62 8.32
C VAL A 311 7.60 -17.39 6.84
N GLY A 312 8.55 -16.81 6.14
CA GLY A 312 8.41 -16.31 4.76
C GLY A 312 9.58 -16.65 3.85
N LYS A 313 9.54 -16.17 2.61
CA LYS A 313 10.55 -16.48 1.58
C LYS A 313 11.10 -15.30 0.79
N TYR A 314 10.68 -14.07 1.10
CA TYR A 314 11.06 -12.86 0.34
C TYR A 314 11.81 -11.84 1.20
N PHE A 315 12.58 -12.28 2.18
CA PHE A 315 13.24 -11.37 3.14
C PHE A 315 14.43 -10.60 2.55
N ASP A 316 14.96 -11.04 1.41
CA ASP A 316 16.00 -10.32 0.68
C ASP A 316 15.46 -9.05 -0.03
N VAL A 317 14.13 -8.92 -0.12
CA VAL A 317 13.45 -7.75 -0.68
C VAL A 317 12.82 -6.94 0.45
N PRO A 318 13.35 -5.76 0.78
CA PRO A 318 12.89 -4.97 1.93
C PRO A 318 11.39 -4.65 1.90
N ASP A 319 10.83 -4.46 0.70
CA ASP A 319 9.45 -4.01 0.52
C ASP A 319 8.45 -5.16 0.24
N ALA A 320 8.89 -6.44 0.26
CA ALA A 320 8.01 -7.58 -0.06
C ALA A 320 6.89 -7.83 0.97
N TYR A 321 7.09 -7.42 2.21
CA TYR A 321 6.13 -7.60 3.32
C TYR A 321 5.78 -6.26 4.00
N LYS A 322 5.68 -5.19 3.21
CA LYS A 322 5.50 -3.83 3.75
C LYS A 322 4.18 -3.66 4.50
N SER A 323 3.07 -4.07 3.90
CA SER A 323 1.75 -4.00 4.53
C SER A 323 1.65 -4.92 5.74
N LEU A 324 2.25 -6.12 5.67
CA LEU A 324 2.28 -7.07 6.77
C LEU A 324 3.01 -6.50 8.01
N THR A 325 4.22 -5.95 7.80
CA THR A 325 5.01 -5.35 8.88
C THR A 325 4.33 -4.10 9.44
N ALA A 326 3.69 -3.31 8.58
CA ALA A 326 2.88 -2.17 9.01
C ALA A 326 1.68 -2.63 9.86
N ALA A 327 0.97 -3.70 9.47
CA ALA A 327 -0.17 -4.22 10.21
C ALA A 327 0.21 -4.73 11.61
N LEU A 328 1.36 -5.40 11.74
CA LEU A 328 1.91 -5.81 13.04
C LEU A 328 2.29 -4.61 13.91
N PHE A 329 2.91 -3.59 13.33
CA PHE A 329 3.19 -2.34 14.02
C PHE A 329 1.91 -1.65 14.50
N HIS A 330 0.87 -1.57 13.66
CA HIS A 330 -0.43 -1.01 14.03
C HIS A 330 -1.09 -1.79 15.18
N ALA A 331 -1.00 -3.12 15.15
CA ALA A 331 -1.49 -3.97 16.25
C ALA A 331 -0.72 -3.73 17.55
N GLY A 332 0.60 -3.45 17.46
CA GLY A 332 1.40 -3.04 18.60
C GLY A 332 0.87 -1.77 19.26
N ILE A 333 0.52 -0.76 18.47
CA ILE A 333 -0.10 0.50 18.95
C ILE A 333 -1.40 0.20 19.71
N GLN A 334 -2.27 -0.66 19.15
CA GLN A 334 -3.58 -0.96 19.76
C GLN A 334 -3.46 -1.78 21.05
N ASN A 335 -2.43 -2.62 21.17
CA ASN A 335 -2.19 -3.46 22.35
C ASN A 335 -1.21 -2.82 23.35
N ASN A 336 -0.69 -1.64 23.06
CA ASN A 336 0.30 -0.94 23.88
C ASN A 336 1.55 -1.79 24.18
N VAL A 337 2.10 -2.43 23.13
CA VAL A 337 3.32 -3.25 23.16
C VAL A 337 4.20 -2.95 21.95
N HIS A 338 5.50 -3.03 22.08
CA HIS A 338 6.39 -3.05 20.92
C HIS A 338 6.38 -4.44 20.28
N VAL A 339 6.28 -4.51 18.95
CA VAL A 339 6.35 -5.77 18.20
C VAL A 339 7.73 -5.90 17.59
N ALA A 340 8.52 -6.86 18.08
CA ALA A 340 9.79 -7.24 17.48
C ALA A 340 9.58 -8.36 16.46
N LEU A 341 10.09 -8.16 15.24
CA LEU A 341 9.91 -9.10 14.14
C LEU A 341 11.15 -9.99 13.98
N LYS A 342 10.95 -11.31 14.03
CA LYS A 342 11.95 -12.30 13.66
C LYS A 342 11.63 -12.85 12.28
N LYS A 343 12.50 -12.59 11.31
CA LYS A 343 12.41 -13.12 9.95
C LYS A 343 12.93 -14.55 9.95
N ILE A 344 12.11 -15.52 9.56
CA ILE A 344 12.43 -16.95 9.51
C ILE A 344 12.28 -17.43 8.08
N ASN A 345 13.39 -17.89 7.46
CA ASN A 345 13.34 -18.39 6.10
C ASN A 345 12.61 -19.74 6.03
N ALA A 346 11.51 -19.79 5.28
CA ALA A 346 10.70 -21.00 5.13
C ALA A 346 11.43 -22.15 4.40
N GLU A 347 12.45 -21.86 3.60
CA GLU A 347 13.21 -22.90 2.88
C GLU A 347 14.18 -23.68 3.78
N THR A 348 14.64 -23.07 4.86
CA THR A 348 15.57 -23.66 5.83
C THR A 348 14.97 -23.79 7.22
N PHE A 349 13.65 -23.73 7.32
CA PHE A 349 12.92 -23.71 8.59
C PHE A 349 13.26 -24.91 9.49
N SER A 350 13.51 -24.62 10.75
CA SER A 350 13.60 -25.60 11.85
C SER A 350 12.70 -25.19 13.00
N PRO A 351 12.07 -26.13 13.75
CA PRO A 351 11.28 -25.82 14.93
C PRO A 351 12.00 -24.94 15.97
N SER A 352 13.33 -25.07 16.09
CA SER A 352 14.15 -24.22 16.96
C SER A 352 14.14 -22.74 16.58
N ASP A 353 13.81 -22.40 15.34
CA ASP A 353 13.71 -21.02 14.89
C ASP A 353 12.53 -20.28 15.56
N CYS A 354 11.54 -21.04 16.03
CA CYS A 354 10.37 -20.51 16.72
C CYS A 354 10.47 -20.62 18.26
N ALA A 355 11.59 -21.08 18.82
CA ALA A 355 11.69 -21.33 20.27
C ALA A 355 11.60 -20.05 21.11
N ASP A 356 12.01 -18.90 20.59
CA ASP A 356 12.10 -17.60 21.25
C ASP A 356 11.06 -16.58 20.74
N VAL A 357 10.02 -17.05 20.03
CA VAL A 357 8.92 -16.17 19.59
C VAL A 357 7.65 -16.40 20.39
N ASP A 358 6.87 -15.35 20.57
CA ASP A 358 5.59 -15.35 21.30
C ASP A 358 4.40 -15.67 20.37
N GLY A 359 4.61 -15.57 19.05
CA GLY A 359 3.62 -15.92 18.04
C GLY A 359 4.27 -16.19 16.68
N VAL A 360 3.62 -17.04 15.88
CA VAL A 360 4.05 -17.42 14.53
C VAL A 360 3.06 -16.90 13.50
N LEU A 361 3.57 -16.14 12.51
CA LEU A 361 2.79 -15.65 11.39
C LEU A 361 3.32 -16.26 10.10
N VAL A 362 2.42 -16.88 9.32
CA VAL A 362 2.72 -17.40 7.98
C VAL A 362 2.02 -16.54 6.92
N PRO A 363 2.76 -15.73 6.16
CA PRO A 363 2.19 -14.84 5.17
C PRO A 363 1.81 -15.55 3.87
N GLY A 364 1.07 -14.83 3.02
CA GLY A 364 0.78 -15.19 1.65
C GLY A 364 2.02 -15.47 0.78
N GLY A 365 1.79 -15.93 -0.43
CA GLY A 365 2.82 -16.22 -1.43
C GLY A 365 2.32 -17.20 -2.48
N PHE A 366 3.09 -17.38 -3.56
CA PHE A 366 2.79 -18.26 -4.67
C PHE A 366 3.92 -19.27 -4.91
N GLY A 367 3.58 -20.42 -5.49
CA GLY A 367 4.52 -21.47 -5.89
C GLY A 367 5.09 -22.30 -4.73
N ALA A 368 5.68 -23.43 -5.06
CA ALA A 368 6.05 -24.50 -4.12
C ALA A 368 7.25 -24.17 -3.20
N ARG A 369 8.07 -23.16 -3.53
CA ARG A 369 9.28 -22.83 -2.76
C ARG A 369 8.94 -22.47 -1.30
N GLY A 370 9.55 -23.15 -0.33
CA GLY A 370 9.39 -22.93 1.10
C GLY A 370 8.04 -23.38 1.70
N VAL A 371 7.21 -24.12 0.95
CA VAL A 371 5.90 -24.59 1.44
C VAL A 371 6.06 -25.58 2.60
N ASP A 372 6.99 -26.52 2.52
CA ASP A 372 7.20 -27.52 3.59
C ASP A 372 7.61 -26.86 4.93
N GLY A 373 8.47 -25.84 4.88
CA GLY A 373 8.82 -25.09 6.09
C GLY A 373 7.63 -24.29 6.66
N LYS A 374 6.75 -23.76 5.81
CA LYS A 374 5.50 -23.11 6.27
C LYS A 374 4.55 -24.13 6.90
N ILE A 375 4.43 -25.33 6.32
CA ILE A 375 3.64 -26.43 6.92
C ILE A 375 4.24 -26.84 8.27
N ALA A 376 5.58 -26.97 8.37
CA ALA A 376 6.27 -27.29 9.61
C ALA A 376 6.08 -26.19 10.69
N ALA A 377 6.02 -24.93 10.29
CA ALA A 377 5.75 -23.82 11.21
C ALA A 377 4.32 -23.85 11.74
N ALA A 378 3.33 -24.18 10.91
CA ALA A 378 1.95 -24.40 11.34
C ALA A 378 1.85 -25.60 12.31
N HIS A 379 2.57 -26.69 12.01
CA HIS A 379 2.68 -27.85 12.90
C HIS A 379 3.27 -27.49 14.26
N TYR A 380 4.39 -26.76 14.26
CA TYR A 380 5.02 -26.28 15.50
C TYR A 380 4.02 -25.47 16.32
N ALA A 381 3.39 -24.47 15.74
CA ALA A 381 2.45 -23.62 16.45
C ALA A 381 1.27 -24.41 17.02
N ARG A 382 0.67 -25.32 16.24
CA ARG A 382 -0.46 -26.14 16.68
C ARG A 382 -0.10 -27.05 17.84
N THR A 383 1.08 -27.70 17.79
CA THR A 383 1.47 -28.70 18.79
C THR A 383 2.05 -28.11 20.07
N THR A 384 2.61 -26.89 20.01
CA THR A 384 3.20 -26.21 21.17
C THR A 384 2.26 -25.22 21.87
N GLY A 385 1.08 -24.95 21.28
CA GLY A 385 0.18 -23.92 21.77
C GLY A 385 0.65 -22.49 21.48
N THR A 386 1.65 -22.31 20.62
CA THR A 386 2.13 -20.98 20.22
C THR A 386 1.09 -20.30 19.32
N PRO A 387 0.66 -19.07 19.61
CA PRO A 387 -0.28 -18.33 18.76
C PRO A 387 0.12 -18.35 17.28
N TYR A 388 -0.85 -18.70 16.42
CA TYR A 388 -0.68 -18.82 14.97
C TYR A 388 -1.63 -17.91 14.21
N MET A 389 -1.10 -17.15 13.26
CA MET A 389 -1.89 -16.41 12.28
C MET A 389 -1.44 -16.80 10.86
N GLY A 390 -2.37 -17.34 10.05
CA GLY A 390 -2.14 -17.68 8.64
C GLY A 390 -2.86 -16.71 7.70
N ILE A 391 -2.15 -16.21 6.68
CA ILE A 391 -2.70 -15.29 5.67
C ILE A 391 -2.60 -15.94 4.30
N CYS A 392 -3.72 -16.07 3.58
CA CYS A 392 -3.79 -16.61 2.22
C CYS A 392 -3.10 -17.99 2.12
N LEU A 393 -1.90 -18.11 1.56
CA LEU A 393 -1.12 -19.35 1.59
C LEU A 393 -0.92 -19.86 3.03
N GLY A 394 -0.83 -18.97 4.02
CA GLY A 394 -0.72 -19.34 5.43
C GLY A 394 -1.93 -20.13 5.94
N MET A 395 -3.15 -19.80 5.49
CA MET A 395 -4.34 -20.62 5.75
C MET A 395 -4.24 -21.96 5.03
N GLN A 396 -3.84 -21.97 3.76
CA GLN A 396 -3.76 -23.20 2.97
C GLN A 396 -2.76 -24.20 3.56
N VAL A 397 -1.59 -23.76 4.00
CA VAL A 397 -0.60 -24.66 4.63
C VAL A 397 -1.06 -25.16 6.01
N ALA A 398 -1.86 -24.37 6.74
CA ALA A 398 -2.47 -24.83 8.00
C ALA A 398 -3.50 -25.96 7.76
N VAL A 399 -4.31 -25.85 6.71
CA VAL A 399 -5.24 -26.89 6.26
C VAL A 399 -4.49 -28.17 5.82
N ILE A 400 -3.41 -28.01 5.02
CA ILE A 400 -2.57 -29.14 4.58
C ILE A 400 -1.92 -29.83 5.79
N GLU A 401 -1.36 -29.06 6.73
CA GLU A 401 -0.76 -29.57 7.96
C GLU A 401 -1.76 -30.41 8.75
N PHE A 402 -2.94 -29.86 9.00
CA PHE A 402 -4.00 -30.53 9.75
C PHE A 402 -4.47 -31.79 9.06
N ALA A 403 -4.64 -31.77 7.75
CA ALA A 403 -5.00 -32.95 6.97
C ALA A 403 -3.94 -34.06 7.07
N ARG A 404 -2.66 -33.73 7.02
CA ARG A 404 -1.57 -34.72 7.09
C ARG A 404 -1.42 -35.33 8.49
N ASN A 405 -1.43 -34.47 9.51
CA ASN A 405 -0.97 -34.85 10.85
C ASN A 405 -2.13 -35.15 11.82
N VAL A 406 -3.35 -34.69 11.56
CA VAL A 406 -4.53 -34.95 12.40
C VAL A 406 -5.50 -35.92 11.69
N LEU A 407 -5.80 -35.68 10.41
CA LEU A 407 -6.69 -36.56 9.66
C LEU A 407 -5.98 -37.80 9.08
N GLY A 408 -4.65 -37.85 9.12
CA GLY A 408 -3.86 -38.99 8.62
C GLY A 408 -3.79 -39.08 7.08
N ILE A 409 -4.19 -38.04 6.34
CA ILE A 409 -4.13 -38.01 4.87
C ILE A 409 -2.72 -37.66 4.44
N LYS A 410 -1.82 -38.64 4.42
CA LYS A 410 -0.37 -38.43 4.24
C LYS A 410 0.00 -37.64 2.97
N ASN A 411 -0.74 -37.82 1.87
CA ASN A 411 -0.50 -37.14 0.59
C ASN A 411 -1.43 -35.90 0.39
N ALA A 412 -1.99 -35.33 1.48
CA ALA A 412 -2.78 -34.12 1.38
C ALA A 412 -1.91 -32.96 0.91
N ASN A 413 -2.36 -32.21 -0.10
CA ASN A 413 -1.62 -31.06 -0.63
C ASN A 413 -2.55 -30.12 -1.40
N SER A 414 -1.95 -29.06 -1.96
CA SER A 414 -2.57 -28.20 -2.95
C SER A 414 -2.26 -28.69 -4.37
N THR A 415 -3.24 -28.61 -5.28
CA THR A 415 -3.02 -28.84 -6.71
C THR A 415 -2.09 -27.80 -7.35
N GLU A 416 -1.77 -26.69 -6.66
CA GLU A 416 -0.73 -25.76 -7.06
C GLU A 416 0.68 -26.36 -6.99
N PHE A 417 0.91 -27.24 -6.01
CA PHE A 417 2.27 -27.74 -5.69
C PHE A 417 2.49 -29.15 -6.20
N ASP A 418 1.44 -29.97 -6.25
CA ASP A 418 1.49 -31.36 -6.70
C ASP A 418 0.17 -31.76 -7.34
N ALA A 419 0.18 -31.97 -8.64
CA ALA A 419 -1.01 -32.38 -9.41
C ALA A 419 -1.50 -33.79 -9.07
N ASN A 420 -0.65 -34.64 -8.46
CA ASN A 420 -0.95 -36.03 -8.12
C ASN A 420 -1.31 -36.22 -6.63
N CYS A 421 -1.48 -35.15 -5.87
CA CYS A 421 -1.78 -35.22 -4.47
C CYS A 421 -3.24 -35.65 -4.18
N THR A 422 -3.54 -35.94 -2.90
CA THR A 422 -4.92 -35.91 -2.40
C THR A 422 -5.26 -34.44 -2.13
N PRO A 423 -6.07 -33.79 -2.97
CA PRO A 423 -6.28 -32.37 -2.87
C PRO A 423 -7.12 -32.02 -1.64
N VAL A 424 -6.62 -31.09 -0.83
CA VAL A 424 -7.36 -30.41 0.24
C VAL A 424 -7.43 -28.90 -0.03
N ILE A 425 -6.59 -28.44 -0.96
CA ILE A 425 -6.60 -27.12 -1.57
C ILE A 425 -6.67 -27.29 -3.08
N ASN A 426 -7.66 -26.67 -3.71
CA ASN A 426 -7.94 -26.77 -5.15
C ASN A 426 -7.98 -25.40 -5.81
N ILE A 427 -7.77 -25.40 -7.14
CA ILE A 427 -8.06 -24.21 -7.95
C ILE A 427 -9.56 -23.90 -7.90
N MET A 428 -9.90 -22.63 -7.88
CA MET A 428 -11.31 -22.20 -7.90
C MET A 428 -12.04 -22.69 -9.16
N PRO A 429 -13.33 -23.11 -9.05
CA PRO A 429 -14.08 -23.66 -10.18
C PRO A 429 -14.19 -22.73 -11.39
N ASP A 430 -14.21 -21.42 -11.17
CA ASP A 430 -14.46 -20.41 -12.21
C ASP A 430 -13.16 -19.83 -12.82
N HIS A 431 -12.00 -20.48 -12.61
CA HIS A 431 -10.71 -19.99 -13.12
C HIS A 431 -10.57 -20.19 -14.63
N THR A 432 -10.24 -19.10 -15.37
CA THR A 432 -10.16 -19.08 -16.85
C THR A 432 -8.82 -19.50 -17.45
N GLY A 433 -7.80 -19.81 -16.65
CA GLY A 433 -6.49 -20.31 -17.10
C GLY A 433 -5.43 -19.25 -17.46
N ASP A 434 -5.79 -18.00 -17.70
CA ASP A 434 -4.82 -16.91 -17.95
C ASP A 434 -4.05 -16.52 -16.69
N MET A 435 -2.81 -16.03 -16.84
CA MET A 435 -1.94 -15.68 -15.70
C MET A 435 -2.24 -14.28 -15.13
N GLY A 436 -2.69 -13.35 -15.94
CA GLY A 436 -2.99 -11.96 -15.52
C GLY A 436 -4.50 -11.73 -15.36
N GLY A 437 -4.89 -11.05 -14.26
CA GLY A 437 -6.28 -10.65 -14.02
C GLY A 437 -7.27 -11.75 -13.69
N THR A 438 -6.80 -12.97 -13.39
CA THR A 438 -7.65 -14.17 -13.16
C THR A 438 -7.73 -14.61 -11.71
N LEU A 439 -7.07 -13.89 -10.82
CA LEU A 439 -7.18 -14.10 -9.37
C LEU A 439 -8.52 -13.59 -8.85
N ARG A 440 -8.96 -14.14 -7.72
CA ARG A 440 -9.98 -13.49 -6.90
C ARG A 440 -9.34 -12.27 -6.25
N LEU A 441 -9.66 -11.08 -6.77
CA LEU A 441 -9.02 -9.83 -6.43
C LEU A 441 -10.00 -8.84 -5.82
N GLY A 442 -9.57 -8.14 -4.76
CA GLY A 442 -10.33 -7.09 -4.11
C GLY A 442 -11.20 -7.56 -2.97
N ALA A 443 -12.08 -6.69 -2.52
CA ALA A 443 -12.90 -6.93 -1.35
C ALA A 443 -14.11 -7.81 -1.67
N TYR A 444 -14.23 -8.89 -0.88
CA TYR A 444 -15.38 -9.80 -0.95
C TYR A 444 -16.02 -9.92 0.43
N PRO A 445 -17.35 -10.04 0.47
CA PRO A 445 -18.06 -10.24 1.71
C PRO A 445 -17.81 -11.65 2.28
N CYS A 446 -17.65 -11.71 3.60
CA CYS A 446 -17.54 -12.97 4.35
C CYS A 446 -18.57 -12.98 5.48
N VAL A 447 -19.25 -14.11 5.66
CA VAL A 447 -20.20 -14.36 6.74
C VAL A 447 -19.49 -15.15 7.83
N ILE A 448 -19.48 -14.63 9.04
CA ILE A 448 -18.83 -15.23 10.21
C ILE A 448 -19.83 -16.08 10.98
N THR A 449 -19.41 -17.28 11.34
CA THR A 449 -20.20 -18.21 12.15
C THR A 449 -20.26 -17.68 13.61
N PRO A 450 -21.45 -17.56 14.21
CA PRO A 450 -21.61 -17.13 15.59
C PRO A 450 -20.89 -18.08 16.58
N ASN A 451 -20.51 -17.54 17.74
CA ASN A 451 -19.83 -18.27 18.82
C ASN A 451 -18.49 -18.91 18.41
N THR A 452 -17.80 -18.28 17.47
CA THR A 452 -16.44 -18.62 17.05
C THR A 452 -15.47 -17.54 17.49
N ARG A 453 -14.17 -17.83 17.50
CA ARG A 453 -13.14 -16.83 17.76
C ARG A 453 -13.14 -15.74 16.72
N ALA A 454 -13.40 -16.06 15.46
CA ALA A 454 -13.58 -15.07 14.41
C ALA A 454 -14.71 -14.08 14.75
N ALA A 455 -15.83 -14.57 15.31
CA ALA A 455 -16.93 -13.69 15.75
C ALA A 455 -16.52 -12.78 16.90
N GLU A 456 -15.72 -13.27 17.85
CA GLU A 456 -15.16 -12.45 18.93
C GLU A 456 -14.19 -11.38 18.41
N ILE A 457 -13.30 -11.75 17.46
CA ILE A 457 -12.30 -10.86 16.85
C ILE A 457 -12.96 -9.69 16.12
N TYR A 458 -13.96 -9.98 15.29
CA TYR A 458 -14.58 -8.94 14.45
C TYR A 458 -15.75 -8.22 15.12
N GLY A 459 -16.39 -8.81 16.09
CA GLY A 459 -17.57 -8.25 16.76
C GLY A 459 -18.81 -8.10 15.88
N THR A 460 -18.80 -8.75 14.71
CA THR A 460 -19.88 -8.74 13.71
C THR A 460 -19.95 -10.07 12.97
N ASN A 461 -21.12 -10.38 12.41
CA ASN A 461 -21.31 -11.58 11.59
C ASN A 461 -21.12 -11.37 10.08
N LYS A 462 -20.77 -10.15 9.65
CA LYS A 462 -20.49 -9.83 8.25
C LYS A 462 -19.29 -8.91 8.17
N ILE A 463 -18.32 -9.30 7.37
CA ILE A 463 -17.10 -8.52 7.07
C ILE A 463 -16.88 -8.45 5.56
N SER A 464 -15.97 -7.62 5.14
CA SER A 464 -15.49 -7.54 3.76
C SER A 464 -13.99 -7.40 3.77
N GLU A 465 -13.29 -8.36 3.17
CA GLU A 465 -11.83 -8.45 3.19
C GLU A 465 -11.26 -8.53 1.78
N ARG A 466 -10.02 -8.06 1.59
CA ARG A 466 -9.36 -8.06 0.27
C ARG A 466 -8.67 -9.39 0.01
N HIS A 467 -8.88 -9.92 -1.18
CA HIS A 467 -8.34 -11.20 -1.65
C HIS A 467 -7.31 -11.01 -2.77
N ARG A 468 -6.38 -11.98 -2.86
CA ARG A 468 -5.41 -12.10 -3.94
C ARG A 468 -4.98 -13.57 -4.07
N HIS A 469 -5.87 -14.44 -4.57
CA HIS A 469 -5.57 -15.88 -4.69
C HIS A 469 -6.40 -16.54 -5.80
N ARG A 470 -6.04 -17.78 -6.15
CA ARG A 470 -6.77 -18.64 -7.10
C ARG A 470 -7.01 -20.06 -6.58
N TYR A 471 -6.42 -20.42 -5.46
CA TYR A 471 -6.59 -21.70 -4.79
C TYR A 471 -7.32 -21.51 -3.48
N GLU A 472 -8.16 -22.50 -3.13
CA GLU A 472 -9.01 -22.47 -1.94
C GLU A 472 -9.16 -23.86 -1.31
N MET A 473 -9.56 -23.89 -0.03
CA MET A 473 -9.86 -25.12 0.69
C MET A 473 -11.06 -25.84 0.07
N ASP A 474 -10.94 -27.17 -0.09
CA ASP A 474 -12.04 -28.03 -0.56
C ASP A 474 -13.15 -28.13 0.50
N ILE A 475 -14.25 -27.41 0.27
CA ILE A 475 -15.42 -27.36 1.16
C ILE A 475 -16.09 -28.74 1.36
N SER A 476 -15.95 -29.68 0.42
CA SER A 476 -16.55 -31.00 0.53
C SER A 476 -16.02 -31.82 1.72
N ARG A 477 -14.85 -31.44 2.23
CA ARG A 477 -14.19 -32.07 3.39
C ARG A 477 -14.51 -31.39 4.71
N GLU A 478 -15.31 -30.35 4.75
CA GLU A 478 -15.62 -29.57 5.94
C GLU A 478 -15.95 -30.42 7.14
N LYS A 479 -16.89 -31.38 6.99
CA LYS A 479 -17.30 -32.24 8.09
C LYS A 479 -16.12 -33.02 8.68
N GLN A 480 -15.22 -33.54 7.83
CA GLN A 480 -14.06 -34.30 8.27
C GLN A 480 -13.10 -33.43 9.13
N PHE A 481 -12.90 -32.18 8.73
CA PHE A 481 -12.08 -31.21 9.48
C PHE A 481 -12.75 -30.81 10.79
N ALA A 482 -14.05 -30.51 10.76
CA ALA A 482 -14.80 -30.08 11.94
C ALA A 482 -14.88 -31.18 13.02
N ASP A 483 -15.15 -32.43 12.62
CA ASP A 483 -15.19 -33.59 13.53
C ASP A 483 -13.83 -33.82 14.21
N ALA A 484 -12.71 -33.41 13.58
CA ALA A 484 -11.36 -33.50 14.13
C ALA A 484 -10.90 -32.23 14.88
N GLY A 485 -11.69 -31.17 14.87
CA GLY A 485 -11.46 -29.96 15.67
C GLY A 485 -10.97 -28.71 14.92
N MET A 486 -10.88 -28.72 13.58
CA MET A 486 -10.68 -27.52 12.78
C MET A 486 -12.00 -27.09 12.17
N ILE A 487 -12.49 -25.91 12.53
CA ILE A 487 -13.76 -25.39 12.05
C ILE A 487 -13.58 -24.29 11.01
N ILE A 488 -14.54 -24.17 10.08
CA ILE A 488 -14.65 -23.03 9.18
C ILE A 488 -15.51 -21.98 9.89
N SER A 489 -14.89 -20.91 10.34
CA SER A 489 -15.56 -19.84 11.07
C SER A 489 -15.95 -18.63 10.20
N GLY A 490 -15.48 -18.59 8.94
CA GLY A 490 -15.89 -17.59 7.96
C GLY A 490 -16.10 -18.22 6.59
N ARG A 491 -17.11 -17.74 5.83
CA ARG A 491 -17.47 -18.25 4.51
C ARG A 491 -17.92 -17.13 3.58
N SER A 492 -17.83 -17.39 2.27
CA SER A 492 -18.54 -16.58 1.27
C SER A 492 -20.07 -16.59 1.55
N PRO A 493 -20.84 -15.56 1.13
CA PRO A 493 -22.27 -15.48 1.41
C PRO A 493 -23.08 -16.66 0.85
N ASP A 494 -22.62 -17.28 -0.23
CA ASP A 494 -23.22 -18.49 -0.83
C ASP A 494 -22.79 -19.80 -0.13
N GLY A 495 -21.91 -19.71 0.87
CA GLY A 495 -21.40 -20.81 1.67
C GLY A 495 -20.38 -21.72 0.99
N ARG A 496 -20.01 -21.45 -0.28
CA ARG A 496 -19.16 -22.34 -1.09
C ARG A 496 -17.67 -22.23 -0.77
N LEU A 497 -17.21 -21.04 -0.34
CA LEU A 497 -15.78 -20.75 -0.18
C LEU A 497 -15.44 -20.55 1.30
N PRO A 498 -14.55 -21.40 1.87
CA PRO A 498 -14.00 -21.20 3.21
C PRO A 498 -13.09 -19.97 3.25
N GLU A 499 -13.40 -19.01 4.11
CA GLU A 499 -12.67 -17.74 4.23
C GLU A 499 -11.80 -17.68 5.48
N ILE A 500 -12.25 -18.31 6.58
CA ILE A 500 -11.51 -18.36 7.85
C ILE A 500 -11.60 -19.77 8.41
N VAL A 501 -10.45 -20.30 8.84
CA VAL A 501 -10.39 -21.54 9.64
C VAL A 501 -9.79 -21.23 11.01
N GLU A 502 -10.22 -21.98 12.02
CA GLU A 502 -9.69 -21.85 13.38
C GLU A 502 -9.68 -23.19 14.14
N LEU A 503 -8.82 -23.26 15.16
CA LEU A 503 -8.82 -24.32 16.15
C LEU A 503 -9.36 -23.77 17.48
N PRO A 504 -10.62 -24.04 17.86
CA PRO A 504 -11.25 -23.44 19.05
C PRO A 504 -10.51 -23.77 20.36
N ASN A 505 -9.94 -24.96 20.46
CA ASN A 505 -9.24 -25.44 21.67
C ASN A 505 -7.77 -24.98 21.73
N HIS A 506 -7.26 -24.26 20.73
CA HIS A 506 -5.91 -23.70 20.75
C HIS A 506 -5.92 -22.29 21.37
N PRO A 507 -4.88 -21.83 22.08
CA PRO A 507 -4.82 -20.47 22.62
C PRO A 507 -5.14 -19.38 21.58
N PHE A 508 -4.55 -19.49 20.40
CA PHE A 508 -4.90 -18.69 19.22
C PHE A 508 -4.40 -19.39 17.95
N PHE A 509 -5.29 -19.94 17.16
CA PHE A 509 -4.97 -20.49 15.85
C PHE A 509 -6.07 -20.08 14.88
N VAL A 510 -5.82 -19.01 14.13
CA VAL A 510 -6.77 -18.41 13.18
C VAL A 510 -6.06 -18.14 11.87
N ALA A 511 -6.69 -18.51 10.77
CA ALA A 511 -6.13 -18.26 9.45
C ALA A 511 -7.21 -17.82 8.46
N GLY A 512 -6.92 -16.78 7.68
CA GLY A 512 -7.81 -16.23 6.65
C GLY A 512 -7.27 -16.42 5.24
N GLN A 513 -8.18 -16.67 4.27
CA GLN A 513 -7.82 -16.79 2.86
C GLN A 513 -7.53 -15.42 2.23
N PHE A 514 -8.03 -14.37 2.82
CA PHE A 514 -7.85 -12.97 2.43
C PHE A 514 -6.56 -12.36 3.01
N HIS A 515 -6.32 -11.10 2.68
CA HIS A 515 -5.15 -10.30 3.07
C HIS A 515 -5.55 -9.15 4.02
N PRO A 516 -5.69 -9.40 5.33
CA PRO A 516 -6.11 -8.38 6.31
C PRO A 516 -5.09 -7.24 6.47
N GLU A 517 -3.82 -7.46 6.09
CA GLU A 517 -2.76 -6.45 6.11
C GLU A 517 -3.07 -5.23 5.23
N PHE A 518 -3.83 -5.42 4.13
CA PHE A 518 -4.18 -4.31 3.23
C PHE A 518 -5.20 -3.34 3.84
N GLN A 519 -5.98 -3.77 4.83
CA GLN A 519 -6.99 -2.94 5.49
C GLN A 519 -6.55 -2.44 6.88
N SER A 520 -5.32 -2.70 7.28
CA SER A 520 -4.80 -2.25 8.57
C SER A 520 -4.49 -0.75 8.57
N SER A 521 -4.90 -0.07 9.62
CA SER A 521 -4.69 1.36 9.85
C SER A 521 -3.83 1.62 11.09
N PRO A 522 -2.94 2.62 11.10
CA PRO A 522 -2.19 3.01 12.29
C PRO A 522 -3.09 3.52 13.42
N PHE A 523 -4.31 3.93 13.10
CA PHE A 523 -5.24 4.54 14.04
C PHE A 523 -6.13 3.51 14.77
N THR A 524 -6.44 2.39 14.12
CA THR A 524 -7.36 1.36 14.65
C THR A 524 -6.79 -0.06 14.60
N GLY A 525 -5.67 -0.26 13.89
CA GLY A 525 -5.17 -1.60 13.57
C GLY A 525 -6.09 -2.35 12.59
N HIS A 526 -5.99 -3.67 12.60
CA HIS A 526 -6.94 -4.57 11.98
C HIS A 526 -7.36 -5.63 13.01
N PRO A 527 -8.63 -6.05 13.12
CA PRO A 527 -9.11 -6.93 14.18
C PRO A 527 -8.29 -8.23 14.35
N MET A 528 -7.98 -8.92 13.25
CA MET A 528 -7.18 -10.15 13.30
C MET A 528 -5.76 -9.92 13.84
N PHE A 529 -5.08 -8.87 13.39
CA PHE A 529 -3.73 -8.54 13.86
C PHE A 529 -3.73 -8.08 15.30
N ASN A 530 -4.73 -7.29 15.71
CA ASN A 530 -4.89 -6.83 17.09
C ASN A 530 -5.07 -8.03 18.03
N ALA A 531 -5.95 -8.97 17.68
CA ALA A 531 -6.20 -10.17 18.45
C ALA A 531 -5.00 -11.12 18.49
N PHE A 532 -4.28 -11.28 17.37
CA PHE A 532 -3.08 -12.10 17.30
C PHE A 532 -1.96 -11.58 18.22
N VAL A 533 -1.67 -10.27 18.17
CA VAL A 533 -0.66 -9.65 19.04
C VAL A 533 -1.08 -9.72 20.52
N ALA A 534 -2.37 -9.52 20.82
CA ALA A 534 -2.90 -9.69 22.18
C ALA A 534 -2.75 -11.14 22.69
N ALA A 535 -2.97 -12.13 21.82
CA ALA A 535 -2.76 -13.54 22.19
C ALA A 535 -1.27 -13.85 22.40
N ALA A 536 -0.39 -13.36 21.54
CA ALA A 536 1.05 -13.50 21.67
C ALA A 536 1.58 -12.85 22.97
N GLN A 537 1.05 -11.67 23.34
CA GLN A 537 1.38 -11.02 24.61
C GLN A 537 1.02 -11.88 25.84
N LYS A 538 -0.15 -12.56 25.81
CA LYS A 538 -0.60 -13.45 26.91
C LYS A 538 0.22 -14.74 26.99
N CYS A 539 0.72 -15.24 25.87
CA CYS A 539 1.52 -16.47 25.79
C CYS A 539 3.03 -16.20 25.88
N LYS A 540 3.45 -14.97 26.20
CA LYS A 540 4.86 -14.59 26.33
C LYS A 540 5.59 -15.55 27.26
N LYS A 541 6.70 -16.13 26.74
CA LYS A 541 7.58 -17.09 27.44
C LYS A 541 8.56 -16.40 28.38
#